data_a92c51baeeea47d37751878827b086e7
#
_entry.id   a92c51baeeea47d37751878827b086e7
#
_cell.length_a   1.000
_cell.length_b   1.000
_cell.length_c   1.000
_cell.angle_alpha   90.00
_cell.angle_beta   90.00
_cell.angle_gamma   90.00
#
_symmetry.space_group_name_H-M   'P 1'
#
loop_
_entity.id
_entity.type
_entity.pdbx_description
1 polymer ?
#
loop_
_entity_poly.entity_id
_entity_poly.type
_entity_poly.pdbx_seq_one_letter_code
_entity_poly.pdbx_strand_id
1 'polypeptide(L)'
;MGRILAIDYGSKRVGIAVTDNLRMIASGLSTIHSREVIQFLENYFSKETVDEIVVGEPKTLQNKKSESARFIDPFVRHLEKKFPDKKIVRYDERFTSKIAQQTMITGGVKKKDLQKKETVDLISAIIILQDYLNFLDLKK
;
A
#
# COMPACT_ATOMS: atom_id res chain seq x y z
N MET A 1 -15.33 -13.12 -4.52
CA MET A 1 -14.18 -12.32 -4.92
C MET A 1 -13.62 -11.58 -3.72
N GLY A 2 -12.32 -11.68 -3.47
CA GLY A 2 -11.70 -11.07 -2.30
C GLY A 2 -11.21 -9.65 -2.56
N ARG A 3 -10.90 -8.95 -1.49
CA ARG A 3 -10.37 -7.58 -1.55
C ARG A 3 -8.92 -7.58 -2.04
N ILE A 4 -8.45 -6.43 -2.47
CA ILE A 4 -7.04 -6.18 -2.73
C ILE A 4 -6.54 -5.25 -1.64
N LEU A 5 -5.43 -5.59 -1.01
CA LEU A 5 -4.83 -4.80 0.07
C LEU A 5 -3.50 -4.23 -0.40
N ALA A 6 -3.26 -2.96 -0.14
CA ALA A 6 -2.00 -2.29 -0.50
C ALA A 6 -1.23 -1.90 0.76
N ILE A 7 0.07 -2.00 0.67
CA ILE A 7 0.99 -1.69 1.77
C ILE A 7 2.03 -0.69 1.27
N ASP A 8 2.12 0.45 1.95
CA ASP A 8 3.22 1.38 1.80
C ASP A 8 4.19 1.14 2.95
N TYR A 9 5.23 0.34 2.69
CA TYR A 9 6.12 -0.15 3.74
C TYR A 9 7.25 0.83 4.03
N GLY A 10 7.33 1.27 5.28
CA GLY A 10 8.43 2.08 5.77
C GLY A 10 9.18 1.36 6.88
N SER A 11 10.37 1.84 7.22
CA SER A 11 11.20 1.23 8.27
C SER A 11 10.56 1.31 9.66
N LYS A 12 9.75 2.32 9.90
CA LYS A 12 9.09 2.54 11.20
C LYS A 12 7.58 2.41 11.12
N ARG A 13 6.97 2.90 10.05
CA ARG A 13 5.52 2.93 9.91
C ARG A 13 5.11 2.33 8.58
N VAL A 14 3.95 1.72 8.58
CA VAL A 14 3.38 1.07 7.40
C VAL A 14 1.95 1.57 7.20
N GLY A 15 1.69 2.14 6.04
CA GLY A 15 0.34 2.54 5.65
C GLY A 15 -0.35 1.38 4.94
N ILE A 16 -1.61 1.14 5.28
CA ILE A 16 -2.38 0.04 4.72
C ILE A 16 -3.71 0.56 4.19
N ALA A 17 -4.00 0.20 2.95
CA ALA A 17 -5.27 0.50 2.30
C ALA A 17 -5.89 -0.79 1.76
N VAL A 18 -7.18 -0.79 1.55
CA VAL A 18 -7.90 -1.97 1.10
C VAL A 18 -9.06 -1.57 0.19
N THR A 19 -9.40 -2.44 -0.77
CA THR A 19 -10.59 -2.23 -1.60
C THR A 19 -11.82 -2.80 -0.92
N ASP A 20 -13.00 -2.42 -1.44
CA ASP A 20 -14.23 -3.14 -1.18
C ASP A 20 -14.20 -4.52 -1.86
N ASN A 21 -15.20 -5.35 -1.61
CA ASN A 21 -15.29 -6.69 -2.21
C ASN A 21 -15.40 -6.65 -3.73
N LEU A 22 -15.92 -5.57 -4.29
CA LEU A 22 -16.07 -5.40 -5.73
C LEU A 22 -14.81 -4.83 -6.39
N ARG A 23 -13.79 -4.49 -5.60
CA ARG A 23 -12.52 -3.93 -6.06
C ARG A 23 -12.69 -2.63 -6.85
N MET A 24 -13.63 -1.79 -6.41
CA MET A 24 -13.95 -0.53 -7.09
C MET A 24 -13.32 0.68 -6.42
N ILE A 25 -13.27 0.69 -5.09
CA ILE A 25 -12.85 1.86 -4.31
C ILE A 25 -11.73 1.47 -3.36
N ALA A 26 -10.66 2.27 -3.36
CA ALA A 26 -9.57 2.14 -2.41
C ALA A 26 -9.85 3.01 -1.19
N SER A 27 -9.73 2.43 -0.01
CA SER A 27 -9.95 3.14 1.26
C SER A 27 -8.79 2.90 2.21
N GLY A 28 -8.46 3.90 3.02
CA GLY A 28 -7.44 3.75 4.05
C GLY A 28 -7.92 2.84 5.17
N LEU A 29 -7.07 1.90 5.57
CA LEU A 29 -7.39 0.97 6.64
C LEU A 29 -6.71 1.35 7.94
N SER A 30 -5.39 1.50 7.92
CA SER A 30 -4.65 1.85 9.13
C SER A 30 -3.21 2.23 8.80
N THR A 31 -2.59 2.96 9.74
CA THR A 31 -1.14 3.13 9.76
C THR A 31 -0.64 2.49 11.05
N ILE A 32 0.29 1.54 10.93
CA ILE A 32 0.77 0.77 12.06
C ILE A 32 2.29 0.72 12.06
N HIS A 33 2.87 0.29 13.17
CA HIS A 33 4.32 0.10 13.27
C HIS A 33 4.74 -1.11 12.43
N SER A 34 5.91 -1.03 11.80
CA SER A 34 6.42 -2.10 10.94
C SER A 34 6.54 -3.45 11.66
N ARG A 35 6.78 -3.45 12.97
CA ARG A 35 6.86 -4.69 13.76
C ARG A 35 5.52 -5.40 13.91
N GLU A 36 4.43 -4.67 13.76
CA GLU A 36 3.08 -5.18 14.01
C GLU A 36 2.33 -5.55 12.73
N VAL A 37 2.94 -5.32 11.57
CA VAL A 37 2.23 -5.47 10.30
C VAL A 37 1.79 -6.91 10.05
N ILE A 38 2.63 -7.90 10.34
CA ILE A 38 2.28 -9.30 10.10
C ILE A 38 1.13 -9.72 11.01
N GLN A 39 1.19 -9.35 12.28
CA GLN A 39 0.11 -9.65 13.23
C GLN A 39 -1.19 -8.97 12.81
N PHE A 40 -1.12 -7.72 12.36
CA PHE A 40 -2.27 -6.99 11.86
C PHE A 40 -2.90 -7.70 10.67
N LEU A 41 -2.07 -8.15 9.72
CA LEU A 41 -2.56 -8.84 8.53
C LEU A 41 -3.21 -10.19 8.87
N GLU A 42 -2.61 -10.95 9.79
CA GLU A 42 -3.22 -12.19 10.25
C GLU A 42 -4.62 -11.97 10.82
N ASN A 43 -4.75 -10.97 11.68
CA ASN A 43 -6.04 -10.63 12.28
C ASN A 43 -7.05 -10.16 11.22
N TYR A 44 -6.61 -9.34 10.29
CA TYR A 44 -7.47 -8.83 9.23
C TYR A 44 -7.94 -9.96 8.31
N PHE A 45 -7.03 -10.84 7.90
CA PHE A 45 -7.36 -11.95 7.00
C PHE A 45 -8.27 -12.98 7.64
N SER A 46 -8.31 -13.02 8.98
CA SER A 46 -9.26 -13.90 9.68
C SER A 46 -10.71 -13.39 9.61
N LYS A 47 -10.87 -12.08 9.34
CA LYS A 47 -12.17 -11.42 9.30
C LYS A 47 -12.64 -11.11 7.88
N GLU A 48 -11.71 -10.81 6.98
CA GLU A 48 -12.02 -10.39 5.62
C GLU A 48 -11.22 -11.21 4.62
N THR A 49 -11.84 -11.55 3.50
CA THR A 49 -11.18 -12.27 2.43
C THR A 49 -10.35 -11.31 1.59
N VAL A 50 -9.05 -11.55 1.53
CA VAL A 50 -8.10 -10.77 0.72
C VAL A 50 -7.39 -11.74 -0.22
N ASP A 51 -7.43 -11.45 -1.52
CA ASP A 51 -6.82 -12.30 -2.54
C ASP A 51 -5.43 -11.83 -2.94
N GLU A 52 -5.21 -10.52 -2.98
CA GLU A 52 -3.94 -9.93 -3.41
C GLU A 52 -3.41 -8.93 -2.41
N ILE A 53 -2.09 -8.90 -2.28
CA ILE A 53 -1.38 -7.90 -1.48
C ILE A 53 -0.45 -7.14 -2.44
N VAL A 54 -0.65 -5.82 -2.55
CA VAL A 54 0.19 -4.95 -3.37
C VAL A 54 1.16 -4.22 -2.46
N VAL A 55 2.45 -4.38 -2.69
CA VAL A 55 3.49 -3.72 -1.90
C VAL A 55 4.10 -2.62 -2.76
N GLY A 56 4.00 -1.37 -2.32
CA GLY A 56 4.63 -0.25 -3.00
C GLY A 56 6.13 -0.36 -2.91
N GLU A 57 6.81 -0.29 -4.04
CA GLU A 57 8.26 -0.36 -4.11
C GLU A 57 8.82 1.02 -4.42
N PRO A 58 9.46 1.69 -3.43
CA PRO A 58 10.04 3.00 -3.68
C PRO A 58 11.27 2.89 -4.56
N LYS A 59 11.30 3.67 -5.63
CA LYS A 59 12.44 3.76 -6.54
C LYS A 59 12.75 5.24 -6.79
N THR A 60 14.02 5.54 -7.02
CA THR A 60 14.41 6.88 -7.42
C THR A 60 14.04 7.11 -8.88
N LEU A 61 14.04 8.36 -9.31
CA LEU A 61 13.77 8.73 -10.71
C LEU A 61 14.75 8.09 -11.68
N GLN A 62 15.91 7.65 -11.20
CA GLN A 62 16.93 6.99 -12.00
C GLN A 62 16.78 5.47 -12.02
N ASN A 63 15.66 4.97 -11.56
CA ASN A 63 15.35 3.54 -11.49
C ASN A 63 16.26 2.76 -10.54
N LYS A 64 16.86 3.44 -9.58
CA LYS A 64 17.68 2.82 -8.55
C LYS A 64 16.81 2.54 -7.31
N LYS A 65 17.08 1.44 -6.64
CA LYS A 65 16.40 1.14 -5.39
C LYS A 65 16.79 2.16 -4.33
N SER A 66 15.81 2.72 -3.63
CA SER A 66 16.05 3.59 -2.48
C SER A 66 16.54 2.75 -1.30
N GLU A 67 17.00 3.42 -0.23
CA GLU A 67 17.40 2.72 0.99
C GLU A 67 16.24 1.91 1.58
N SER A 68 15.00 2.40 1.43
CA SER A 68 13.81 1.69 1.90
C SER A 68 13.65 0.33 1.25
N ALA A 69 14.14 0.15 0.01
CA ALA A 69 14.04 -1.12 -0.69
C ALA A 69 14.77 -2.26 0.02
N ARG A 70 15.78 -1.94 0.84
CA ARG A 70 16.50 -2.93 1.63
C ARG A 70 15.60 -3.64 2.63
N PHE A 71 14.56 -2.96 3.11
CA PHE A 71 13.62 -3.50 4.07
C PHE A 71 12.46 -4.20 3.36
N ILE A 72 12.16 -3.78 2.13
CA ILE A 72 11.03 -4.32 1.37
C ILE A 72 11.29 -5.75 0.89
N ASP A 73 12.49 -6.04 0.39
CA ASP A 73 12.81 -7.38 -0.10
C ASP A 73 12.61 -8.46 0.97
N PRO A 74 13.17 -8.33 2.19
CA PRO A 74 12.90 -9.31 3.24
C PRO A 74 11.43 -9.35 3.65
N PHE A 75 10.75 -8.21 3.66
CA PHE A 75 9.35 -8.13 4.02
C PHE A 75 8.47 -8.88 3.02
N VAL A 76 8.71 -8.70 1.72
CA VAL A 76 7.97 -9.41 0.68
C VAL A 76 8.19 -10.92 0.80
N ARG A 77 9.43 -11.35 1.03
CA ARG A 77 9.73 -12.77 1.23
C ARG A 77 9.00 -13.33 2.45
N HIS A 78 8.92 -12.56 3.53
CA HIS A 78 8.18 -12.96 4.72
C HIS A 78 6.69 -13.11 4.42
N LEU A 79 6.13 -12.16 3.66
CA LEU A 79 4.73 -12.25 3.25
C LEU A 79 4.44 -13.49 2.42
N GLU A 80 5.33 -13.81 1.48
CA GLU A 80 5.17 -14.98 0.62
C GLU A 80 5.18 -16.27 1.43
N LYS A 81 6.02 -16.36 2.44
CA LYS A 81 6.09 -17.53 3.31
C LYS A 81 4.89 -17.62 4.25
N LYS A 82 4.47 -16.48 4.80
CA LYS A 82 3.40 -16.44 5.79
C LYS A 82 2.02 -16.62 5.16
N PHE A 83 1.84 -16.06 3.97
CA PHE A 83 0.56 -16.08 3.25
C PHE A 83 0.73 -16.65 1.84
N PRO A 84 1.05 -17.96 1.73
CA PRO A 84 1.33 -18.56 0.42
C PRO A 84 0.12 -18.63 -0.51
N ASP A 85 -1.08 -18.51 0.04
CA ASP A 85 -2.34 -18.50 -0.72
C ASP A 85 -2.68 -17.14 -1.30
N LYS A 86 -1.92 -16.09 -0.96
CA LYS A 86 -2.16 -14.74 -1.44
C LYS A 86 -1.21 -14.40 -2.58
N LYS A 87 -1.71 -13.68 -3.58
CA LYS A 87 -0.88 -13.15 -4.64
C LYS A 87 -0.19 -11.88 -4.14
N ILE A 88 1.12 -11.80 -4.25
CA ILE A 88 1.87 -10.63 -3.79
C ILE A 88 2.46 -9.94 -5.01
N VAL A 89 2.11 -8.65 -5.16
CA VAL A 89 2.51 -7.83 -6.31
C VAL A 89 3.38 -6.68 -5.79
N ARG A 90 4.52 -6.46 -6.44
CA ARG A 90 5.36 -5.30 -6.16
C ARG A 90 5.01 -4.22 -7.18
N TYR A 91 4.69 -3.03 -6.71
CA TYR A 91 4.24 -1.92 -7.54
C TYR A 91 5.20 -0.75 -7.43
N ASP A 92 5.62 -0.20 -8.56
CA ASP A 92 6.61 0.88 -8.62
C ASP A 92 5.97 2.22 -8.24
N GLU A 93 6.42 2.80 -7.13
CA GLU A 93 5.91 4.06 -6.60
C GLU A 93 6.40 5.31 -7.36
N ARG A 94 7.34 5.16 -8.31
CA ARG A 94 7.83 6.32 -9.07
C ARG A 94 6.71 7.07 -9.77
N PHE A 95 5.69 6.36 -10.18
CA PHE A 95 4.59 6.93 -10.97
C PHE A 95 3.46 7.47 -10.08
N THR A 96 3.51 7.26 -8.77
CA THR A 96 2.43 7.63 -7.88
C THR A 96 2.70 8.91 -7.07
N SER A 97 3.96 9.30 -6.87
CA SER A 97 4.29 10.37 -5.93
C SER A 97 3.72 11.74 -6.32
N LYS A 98 3.75 12.11 -7.61
CA LYS A 98 3.15 13.37 -8.07
C LYS A 98 1.63 13.33 -7.97
N ILE A 99 1.04 12.20 -8.33
CA ILE A 99 -0.40 12.00 -8.22
C ILE A 99 -0.82 12.07 -6.75
N ALA A 100 0.01 11.51 -5.86
CA ALA A 100 -0.22 11.56 -4.42
C ALA A 100 -0.36 12.99 -3.92
N GLN A 101 0.58 13.85 -4.27
CA GLN A 101 0.56 15.23 -3.82
C GLN A 101 -0.64 16.00 -4.37
N GLN A 102 -0.96 15.81 -5.64
CA GLN A 102 -2.13 16.46 -6.25
C GLN A 102 -3.42 15.97 -5.61
N THR A 103 -3.54 14.67 -5.36
CA THR A 103 -4.73 14.09 -4.74
C THR A 103 -4.91 14.59 -3.31
N MET A 104 -3.83 14.74 -2.56
CA MET A 104 -3.87 15.31 -1.22
C MET A 104 -4.42 16.74 -1.23
N ILE A 105 -3.99 17.54 -2.22
CA ILE A 105 -4.42 18.93 -2.36
C ILE A 105 -5.87 19.01 -2.81
N THR A 106 -6.26 18.22 -3.80
CA THR A 106 -7.61 18.26 -4.39
C THR A 106 -8.63 17.46 -3.59
N GLY A 107 -8.19 16.49 -2.79
CA GLY A 107 -9.06 15.63 -2.00
C GLY A 107 -9.60 16.25 -0.72
N GLY A 108 -9.33 17.53 -0.47
CA GLY A 108 -9.84 18.24 0.71
C GLY A 108 -9.13 17.90 2.01
N VAL A 109 -7.97 17.27 1.95
CA VAL A 109 -7.17 17.01 3.16
C VAL A 109 -6.64 18.33 3.70
N LYS A 110 -6.95 18.62 4.96
CA LYS A 110 -6.51 19.86 5.58
C LYS A 110 -4.99 19.91 5.68
N LYS A 111 -4.43 21.10 5.50
CA LYS A 111 -2.98 21.30 5.53
C LYS A 111 -2.32 20.77 6.81
N LYS A 112 -3.01 20.91 7.95
CA LYS A 112 -2.50 20.41 9.22
C LYS A 112 -2.48 18.85 9.27
N ASP A 113 -3.39 18.20 8.55
CA ASP A 113 -3.43 16.73 8.49
C ASP A 113 -2.31 16.19 7.61
N LEU A 114 -1.90 16.95 6.59
CA LEU A 114 -0.76 16.58 5.74
C LEU A 114 0.56 16.55 6.49
N GLN A 115 0.64 17.24 7.65
CA GLN A 115 1.84 17.24 8.47
C GLN A 115 1.95 16.02 9.37
N LYS A 116 0.88 15.26 9.53
CA LYS A 116 0.90 14.02 10.29
C LYS A 116 1.45 12.91 9.42
N LYS A 117 2.54 12.29 9.86
CA LYS A 117 3.21 11.23 9.09
C LYS A 117 2.30 10.02 8.86
N GLU A 118 1.48 9.68 9.86
CA GLU A 118 0.53 8.57 9.74
C GLU A 118 -0.50 8.82 8.64
N THR A 119 -0.96 10.06 8.50
CA THR A 119 -1.91 10.43 7.45
C THR A 119 -1.27 10.33 6.08
N VAL A 120 -0.02 10.78 5.94
CA VAL A 120 0.72 10.72 4.69
C VAL A 120 0.92 9.26 4.26
N ASP A 121 1.34 8.40 5.20
CA ASP A 121 1.55 6.97 4.91
C ASP A 121 0.26 6.30 4.47
N LEU A 122 -0.85 6.65 5.13
CA LEU A 122 -2.16 6.09 4.79
C LEU A 122 -2.61 6.52 3.40
N ILE A 123 -2.47 7.80 3.07
CA ILE A 123 -2.82 8.33 1.75
C ILE A 123 -1.94 7.72 0.68
N SER A 124 -0.65 7.55 0.95
CA SER A 124 0.26 6.89 0.01
C SER A 124 -0.19 5.48 -0.32
N ALA A 125 -0.62 4.72 0.69
CA ALA A 125 -1.16 3.37 0.47
C ALA A 125 -2.44 3.39 -0.38
N ILE A 126 -3.34 4.34 -0.12
CA ILE A 126 -4.56 4.51 -0.91
C ILE A 126 -4.23 4.78 -2.38
N ILE A 127 -3.25 5.64 -2.63
CA ILE A 127 -2.88 6.03 -3.98
C ILE A 127 -2.22 4.87 -4.72
N ILE A 128 -1.34 4.12 -4.07
CA ILE A 128 -0.76 2.91 -4.63
C ILE A 128 -1.87 1.96 -5.07
N LEU A 129 -2.85 1.76 -4.21
CA LEU A 129 -3.95 0.84 -4.49
C LEU A 129 -4.84 1.35 -5.61
N GLN A 130 -5.21 2.63 -5.59
CA GLN A 130 -6.05 3.22 -6.63
C GLN A 130 -5.35 3.18 -7.99
N ASP A 131 -4.07 3.46 -8.01
CA ASP A 131 -3.27 3.43 -9.23
C ASP A 131 -3.17 2.00 -9.77
N TYR A 132 -3.00 1.02 -8.89
CA TYR A 132 -2.99 -0.39 -9.27
C TYR A 132 -4.33 -0.82 -9.87
N LEU A 133 -5.45 -0.37 -9.28
CA LEU A 133 -6.77 -0.66 -9.82
C LEU A 133 -6.95 -0.07 -11.23
N ASN A 134 -6.48 1.15 -11.44
CA ASN A 134 -6.52 1.79 -12.75
C ASN A 134 -5.68 1.01 -13.76
N PHE A 135 -4.53 0.54 -13.35
CA PHE A 135 -3.65 -0.29 -14.18
C PHE A 135 -4.34 -1.59 -14.59
N LEU A 136 -5.04 -2.24 -13.67
CA LEU A 136 -5.80 -3.45 -13.97
C LEU A 136 -6.92 -3.19 -14.96
N ASP A 137 -7.61 -2.05 -14.84
CA ASP A 137 -8.68 -1.68 -15.75
C ASP A 137 -8.16 -1.45 -17.18
N LEU A 138 -6.97 -0.88 -17.31
CA LEU A 138 -6.36 -0.66 -18.62
C LEU A 138 -6.00 -1.96 -19.33
N LYS A 139 -5.85 -3.06 -18.59
CA LYS A 139 -5.50 -4.37 -19.14
C LYS A 139 -6.71 -5.17 -19.63
N LYS A 140 -7.90 -4.73 -19.29
CA LYS A 140 -9.13 -5.46 -19.71
C LYS A 140 -9.45 -5.26 -21.16
#